data_cf92e1869c0f2ffc504874f24689c3fb
#
_entry.id   cf92e1869c0f2ffc504874f24689c3fb
#
_cell.length_a   1.000
_cell.length_b   1.000
_cell.length_c   1.000
_cell.angle_alpha   90.00
_cell.angle_beta   90.00
_cell.angle_gamma   90.00
#
_symmetry.space_group_name_H-M   'P 1'
#
loop_
_entity.id
_entity.type
_entity.pdbx_description
1 polymer ?
#
loop_
_entity_poly.entity_id
_entity_poly.type
_entity_poly.pdbx_seq_one_letter_code
_entity_poly.pdbx_strand_id
1 'polypeptide(L)'
;MGIKRSTDKKKKKLGSLRSSGSSGSSTEQSPRRPKFVGKTPPCQMGCPQGTDIRGILTKIAAGEKQGLDRKETWNEVFQMLSAKNPLPAICGRVCPHPCETECNRNEVD
;
A
#
# COMPACT_ATOMS: atom_id res chain seq x y z
N MET A 1 -19.00 36.80 41.72
CA MET A 1 -17.62 36.31 41.89
C MET A 1 -17.45 35.02 41.07
N GLY A 2 -16.88 35.12 39.86
CA GLY A 2 -16.72 34.00 38.93
C GLY A 2 -15.24 33.63 38.80
N ILE A 3 -14.91 32.43 39.21
CA ILE A 3 -13.53 31.89 39.16
C ILE A 3 -13.28 31.33 37.77
N LYS A 4 -12.47 32.01 36.97
CA LYS A 4 -11.96 31.50 35.71
C LYS A 4 -10.80 30.56 36.00
N ARG A 5 -10.99 29.23 35.77
CA ARG A 5 -9.89 28.24 35.76
C ARG A 5 -9.23 28.22 34.37
N SER A 6 -8.04 28.79 34.32
CA SER A 6 -7.11 28.68 33.20
C SER A 6 -6.52 27.24 33.22
N THR A 7 -6.78 26.46 32.21
CA THR A 7 -6.11 25.18 31.99
C THR A 7 -5.05 25.32 30.90
N ASP A 8 -3.86 25.70 31.34
CA ASP A 8 -2.68 25.64 30.50
C ASP A 8 -2.31 24.19 30.19
N LYS A 9 -2.72 23.72 29.00
CA LYS A 9 -2.23 22.46 28.46
C LYS A 9 -0.86 22.67 27.83
N LYS A 10 0.17 22.44 28.65
CA LYS A 10 1.57 22.31 28.22
C LYS A 10 1.68 21.21 27.15
N LYS A 11 1.73 21.60 25.86
CA LYS A 11 2.09 20.68 24.77
C LYS A 11 3.53 20.22 24.97
N LYS A 12 3.72 18.97 25.41
CA LYS A 12 5.02 18.30 25.34
C LYS A 12 5.40 18.16 23.87
N LYS A 13 6.43 18.91 23.45
CA LYS A 13 7.14 18.64 22.20
C LYS A 13 7.71 17.24 22.26
N LEU A 14 7.10 16.32 21.49
CA LEU A 14 7.69 15.01 21.25
C LEU A 14 8.94 15.26 20.40
N GLY A 15 10.10 14.90 20.97
CA GLY A 15 11.39 15.08 20.30
C GLY A 15 11.38 14.35 18.98
N SER A 16 11.75 15.07 17.93
CA SER A 16 12.07 14.54 16.61
C SER A 16 13.15 13.45 16.80
N LEU A 17 12.78 12.19 16.64
CA LEU A 17 13.75 11.12 16.40
C LEU A 17 14.41 11.41 15.05
N ARG A 18 15.56 12.11 15.11
CA ARG A 18 16.48 12.14 13.98
C ARG A 18 16.86 10.70 13.69
N SER A 19 16.33 10.14 12.60
CA SER A 19 16.93 8.98 11.99
C SER A 19 18.36 9.37 11.59
N SER A 20 19.31 9.01 12.44
CA SER A 20 20.70 9.02 12.07
C SER A 20 20.83 8.03 10.92
N GLY A 21 20.87 8.57 9.69
CA GLY A 21 21.31 7.82 8.53
C GLY A 21 22.68 7.27 8.86
N SER A 22 22.78 5.99 9.20
CA SER A 22 24.04 5.31 9.20
C SER A 22 24.54 5.36 7.76
N SER A 23 25.55 6.19 7.52
CA SER A 23 26.39 6.08 6.36
C SER A 23 26.94 4.65 6.38
N GLY A 24 26.22 3.77 5.68
CA GLY A 24 26.62 2.40 5.49
C GLY A 24 27.98 2.41 4.84
N SER A 25 29.01 2.05 5.63
CA SER A 25 30.29 1.60 5.14
C SER A 25 29.96 0.67 3.96
N SER A 26 30.59 0.92 2.83
CA SER A 26 30.55 0.06 1.65
C SER A 26 31.25 -1.26 2.00
N THR A 27 30.59 -2.08 2.81
CA THR A 27 30.94 -3.47 2.98
C THR A 27 30.77 -4.10 1.61
N GLU A 28 31.87 -4.45 0.98
CA GLU A 28 31.92 -5.22 -0.26
C GLU A 28 30.83 -6.28 -0.22
N GLN A 29 29.84 -6.13 -1.09
CA GLN A 29 28.74 -7.09 -1.18
C GLN A 29 29.34 -8.38 -1.72
N SER A 30 29.61 -9.31 -0.80
CA SER A 30 30.03 -10.65 -1.18
C SER A 30 29.08 -11.22 -2.22
N PRO A 31 29.55 -11.78 -3.35
CA PRO A 31 28.70 -12.39 -4.37
C PRO A 31 27.88 -13.57 -3.82
N ARG A 32 28.23 -14.07 -2.64
CA ARG A 32 27.54 -15.17 -1.95
C ARG A 32 26.38 -14.70 -1.07
N ARG A 33 26.17 -13.37 -0.90
CA ARG A 33 25.00 -12.90 -0.16
C ARG A 33 23.74 -13.06 -0.99
N PRO A 34 22.66 -13.61 -0.43
CA PRO A 34 21.39 -13.68 -1.14
C PRO A 34 20.90 -12.25 -1.45
N LYS A 35 20.63 -12.00 -2.72
CA LYS A 35 20.03 -10.75 -3.16
C LYS A 35 18.51 -10.89 -3.04
N PHE A 36 17.87 -9.90 -2.44
CA PHE A 36 16.42 -9.82 -2.47
C PHE A 36 15.98 -9.54 -3.92
N VAL A 37 15.31 -10.51 -4.50
CA VAL A 37 14.64 -10.35 -5.78
C VAL A 37 13.15 -10.17 -5.48
N GLY A 38 12.63 -8.98 -5.74
CA GLY A 38 11.21 -8.70 -5.63
C GLY A 38 10.44 -9.64 -6.58
N LYS A 39 9.64 -10.54 -6.02
CA LYS A 39 8.77 -11.40 -6.82
C LYS A 39 7.46 -10.70 -7.11
N THR A 40 7.05 -10.71 -8.36
CA THR A 40 5.73 -10.25 -8.76
C THR A 40 4.68 -11.20 -8.17
N PRO A 41 3.61 -10.68 -7.56
CA PRO A 41 2.55 -11.51 -7.02
C PRO A 41 1.89 -12.36 -8.10
N PRO A 42 1.48 -13.62 -7.81
CA PRO A 42 0.85 -14.50 -8.80
C PRO A 42 -0.41 -13.88 -9.43
N CYS A 43 -1.22 -13.17 -8.64
CA CYS A 43 -2.40 -12.46 -9.14
C CYS A 43 -2.07 -11.40 -10.21
N GLN A 44 -0.93 -10.74 -10.08
CA GLN A 44 -0.47 -9.78 -11.09
C GLN A 44 0.12 -10.50 -12.31
N MET A 45 0.80 -11.62 -12.11
CA MET A 45 1.34 -12.44 -13.22
C MET A 45 0.22 -13.07 -14.04
N GLY A 46 -0.83 -13.54 -13.39
CA GLY A 46 -2.02 -14.09 -14.05
C GLY A 46 -2.87 -13.05 -14.78
N CYS A 47 -2.71 -11.77 -14.47
CA CYS A 47 -3.45 -10.72 -15.13
C CYS A 47 -2.81 -10.35 -16.48
N PRO A 48 -3.52 -10.48 -17.63
CA PRO A 48 -2.98 -10.12 -18.94
C PRO A 48 -2.49 -8.67 -19.07
N GLN A 49 -3.08 -7.78 -18.28
CA GLN A 49 -2.70 -6.35 -18.25
C GLN A 49 -1.63 -6.04 -17.20
N GLY A 50 -1.25 -7.01 -16.37
CA GLY A 50 -0.29 -6.81 -15.31
C GLY A 50 -0.73 -5.80 -14.27
N THR A 51 -2.03 -5.73 -13.98
CA THR A 51 -2.59 -4.81 -12.97
C THR A 51 -2.02 -5.12 -11.59
N ASP A 52 -1.60 -4.10 -10.86
CA ASP A 52 -1.10 -4.25 -9.48
C ASP A 52 -2.26 -4.44 -8.48
N ILE A 53 -2.85 -5.63 -8.52
CA ILE A 53 -4.00 -6.00 -7.69
C ILE A 53 -3.63 -5.91 -6.21
N ARG A 54 -2.43 -6.39 -5.85
CA ARG A 54 -1.96 -6.36 -4.46
C ARG A 54 -1.81 -4.93 -3.94
N GLY A 55 -1.23 -4.04 -4.74
CA GLY A 55 -1.09 -2.62 -4.38
C GLY A 55 -2.44 -1.95 -4.17
N ILE A 56 -3.40 -2.24 -5.04
CA ILE A 56 -4.78 -1.75 -4.95
C ILE A 56 -5.44 -2.20 -3.64
N LEU A 57 -5.42 -3.49 -3.34
CA LEU A 57 -6.01 -4.03 -2.10
C LEU A 57 -5.34 -3.48 -0.85
N THR A 58 -4.00 -3.36 -0.87
CA THR A 58 -3.25 -2.77 0.24
C THR A 58 -3.62 -1.30 0.46
N LYS A 59 -3.85 -0.54 -0.62
CA LYS A 59 -4.26 0.87 -0.54
C LYS A 59 -5.64 1.01 0.08
N ILE A 60 -6.59 0.18 -0.33
CA ILE A 60 -7.95 0.16 0.25
C ILE A 60 -7.89 -0.16 1.75
N ALA A 61 -7.18 -1.22 2.12
CA ALA A 61 -7.05 -1.63 3.51
C ALA A 61 -6.33 -0.58 4.38
N ALA A 62 -5.34 0.12 3.82
CA ALA A 62 -4.64 1.20 4.50
C ALA A 62 -5.55 2.42 4.70
N GLY A 63 -6.37 2.76 3.71
CA GLY A 63 -7.34 3.85 3.80
C GLY A 63 -8.36 3.61 4.93
N GLU A 64 -8.89 2.40 5.04
CA GLU A 64 -9.80 2.02 6.12
C GLU A 64 -9.16 2.11 7.50
N LYS A 65 -7.93 1.60 7.65
CA LYS A 65 -7.20 1.65 8.93
C LYS A 65 -6.84 3.06 9.38
N GLN A 66 -6.55 3.95 8.44
CA GLN A 66 -6.14 5.33 8.72
C GLN A 66 -7.33 6.27 8.85
N GLY A 67 -8.54 5.80 8.59
CA GLY A 67 -9.74 6.63 8.62
C GLY A 67 -9.73 7.74 7.57
N LEU A 68 -9.06 7.52 6.45
CA LEU A 68 -9.02 8.46 5.33
C LEU A 68 -10.40 8.59 4.69
N ASP A 69 -10.64 9.73 4.02
CA ASP A 69 -11.88 9.88 3.28
C ASP A 69 -11.99 8.77 2.21
N ARG A 70 -13.11 8.07 2.29
CA ARG A 70 -13.40 6.95 1.40
C ARG A 70 -13.35 7.36 -0.07
N LYS A 71 -13.85 8.55 -0.39
CA LYS A 71 -13.85 9.06 -1.77
C LYS A 71 -12.44 9.30 -2.31
N GLU A 72 -11.55 9.87 -1.50
CA GLU A 72 -10.17 10.09 -1.89
C GLU A 72 -9.44 8.77 -2.12
N THR A 73 -9.57 7.82 -1.18
CA THR A 73 -8.99 6.48 -1.32
C THR A 73 -9.46 5.78 -2.61
N TRP A 74 -10.76 5.84 -2.91
CA TRP A 74 -11.30 5.23 -4.12
C TRP A 74 -10.86 5.95 -5.40
N ASN A 75 -10.70 7.27 -5.39
CA ASN A 75 -10.16 8.00 -6.51
C ASN A 75 -8.71 7.60 -6.82
N GLU A 76 -7.87 7.48 -5.81
CA GLU A 76 -6.49 7.02 -5.98
C GLU A 76 -6.44 5.58 -6.52
N VAL A 77 -7.24 4.69 -5.97
CA VAL A 77 -7.37 3.30 -6.44
C VAL A 77 -7.84 3.25 -7.89
N PHE A 78 -8.81 4.07 -8.26
CA PHE A 78 -9.29 4.18 -9.63
C PHE A 78 -8.20 4.66 -10.58
N GLN A 79 -7.40 5.64 -10.18
CA GLN A 79 -6.25 6.09 -10.98
C GLN A 79 -5.20 4.99 -11.18
N MET A 80 -4.87 4.24 -10.11
CA MET A 80 -3.95 3.10 -10.20
C MET A 80 -4.47 2.03 -11.18
N LEU A 81 -5.76 1.74 -11.11
CA LEU A 81 -6.41 0.76 -11.98
C LEU A 81 -6.45 1.24 -13.42
N SER A 82 -6.86 2.48 -13.65
CA SER A 82 -7.03 3.08 -14.98
C SER A 82 -5.71 3.28 -15.71
N ALA A 83 -4.59 3.41 -14.99
CA ALA A 83 -3.26 3.51 -15.58
C ALA A 83 -2.88 2.26 -16.41
N LYS A 84 -3.41 1.09 -16.06
CA LYS A 84 -3.18 -0.16 -16.77
C LYS A 84 -4.38 -0.61 -17.58
N ASN A 85 -5.58 -0.31 -17.12
CA ASN A 85 -6.84 -0.72 -17.72
C ASN A 85 -7.70 0.51 -18.01
N PRO A 86 -7.81 0.94 -19.27
CA PRO A 86 -8.60 2.12 -19.62
C PRO A 86 -10.11 1.94 -19.43
N LEU A 87 -10.59 0.69 -19.37
CA LEU A 87 -12.01 0.36 -19.26
C LEU A 87 -12.27 -0.59 -18.07
N PRO A 88 -11.98 -0.17 -16.84
CA PRO A 88 -12.03 -1.06 -15.67
C PRO A 88 -13.45 -1.59 -15.40
N ALA A 89 -14.48 -0.81 -15.65
CA ALA A 89 -15.86 -1.22 -15.42
C ALA A 89 -16.31 -2.34 -16.37
N ILE A 90 -15.85 -2.32 -17.62
CA ILE A 90 -16.14 -3.37 -18.60
C ILE A 90 -15.35 -4.62 -18.28
N CYS A 91 -14.05 -4.48 -18.04
CA CYS A 91 -13.18 -5.58 -17.67
C CYS A 91 -13.68 -6.30 -16.39
N GLY A 92 -14.15 -5.58 -15.39
CA GLY A 92 -14.70 -6.17 -14.18
C GLY A 92 -15.95 -7.04 -14.40
N ARG A 93 -16.64 -6.88 -15.56
CA ARG A 93 -17.84 -7.67 -15.89
C ARG A 93 -17.59 -8.85 -16.82
N VAL A 94 -16.62 -8.72 -17.72
CA VAL A 94 -16.36 -9.73 -18.77
C VAL A 94 -15.08 -10.52 -18.54
N CYS A 95 -14.24 -10.11 -17.58
CA CYS A 95 -12.98 -10.78 -17.28
C CYS A 95 -13.23 -12.16 -16.67
N PRO A 96 -12.54 -13.22 -17.15
CA PRO A 96 -12.61 -14.56 -16.54
C PRO A 96 -11.84 -14.67 -15.21
N HIS A 97 -11.30 -13.58 -14.69
CA HIS A 97 -10.59 -13.45 -13.41
C HIS A 97 -9.41 -14.42 -13.21
N PRO A 98 -8.47 -14.54 -14.16
CA PRO A 98 -7.32 -15.44 -13.98
C PRO A 98 -6.46 -15.07 -12.76
N CYS A 99 -6.53 -13.83 -12.29
CA CYS A 99 -5.87 -13.38 -11.06
C CYS A 99 -6.39 -14.09 -9.80
N GLU A 100 -7.65 -14.50 -9.79
CA GLU A 100 -8.24 -15.26 -8.68
C GLU A 100 -7.78 -16.72 -8.73
N THR A 101 -7.73 -17.30 -9.90
CA THR A 101 -7.25 -18.68 -10.10
C THR A 101 -5.79 -18.85 -9.69
N GLU A 102 -4.96 -17.86 -10.00
CA GLU A 102 -3.53 -17.84 -9.64
C GLU A 102 -3.27 -17.33 -8.21
N CYS A 103 -4.31 -17.02 -7.45
CA CYS A 103 -4.16 -16.45 -6.12
C CYS A 103 -3.66 -17.49 -5.12
N ASN A 104 -2.58 -17.18 -4.38
CA ASN A 104 -2.08 -18.06 -3.31
C ASN A 104 -3.07 -18.26 -2.16
N ARG A 105 -4.12 -17.45 -2.08
CA ARG A 105 -5.15 -17.52 -1.05
C ARG A 105 -6.43 -18.20 -1.53
N ASN A 106 -6.50 -18.60 -2.79
CA ASN A 106 -7.70 -19.16 -3.38
C ASN A 106 -8.22 -20.43 -2.67
N GLU A 107 -7.32 -21.16 -1.99
CA GLU A 107 -7.67 -22.38 -1.24
C GLU A 107 -7.80 -22.14 0.28
N VAL A 108 -7.61 -20.92 0.74
CA VAL A 108 -7.52 -20.61 2.18
C VAL A 108 -8.74 -19.83 2.69
N ASP A 109 -9.38 -19.07 1.83
CA ASP A 109 -10.54 -18.22 2.18
C ASP A 109 -11.82 -18.80 1.50
#